data_cd64aa489789592a81924d1ddda7b2fb
#
_entry.id   cd64aa489789592a81924d1ddda7b2fb
#
_cell.length_a   1.000
_cell.length_b   1.000
_cell.length_c   1.000
_cell.angle_alpha   90.00
_cell.angle_beta   90.00
_cell.angle_gamma   90.00
#
_symmetry.space_group_name_H-M   'P 1'
#
loop_
_entity.id
_entity.type
_entity.pdbx_description
1 polymer ?
#
loop_
_entity_poly.entity_id
_entity_poly.type
_entity_poly.pdbx_seq_one_letter_code
_entity_poly.pdbx_strand_id
1 'polypeptide(L)'
;MKENKLRQLLNEGKPSVSTRLWSPWAFYAEALGSTGKFDYMEFVAEYAPFTQYDLENMCRASELFDMGSMIKVDFQSRGYFAQKAVCAGFQAIMFADHESCDQVRESIKTMKPKTPQDGGIFGYPNRRYIGCQSHIGQMAHAQRLRDIVLSFMIEKHETVENIDELCSIPGVDMIQFGPSDYCMSLGYNRGEYVNEFKEAERKCIKAALAHGVQPRCEIGTADDAKYYIDLGVRHFSIGDQFKVIKAFWEKEGEKMAQVLVDEKIIEA
;
A
#
# COMPACT_ATOMS: atom_id res chain seq x y z
N MET A 1 -14.87 9.90 11.13
CA MET A 1 -13.73 9.57 10.28
C MET A 1 -13.01 10.84 9.88
N LYS A 2 -11.69 10.79 9.89
CA LYS A 2 -10.85 11.89 9.43
C LYS A 2 -10.82 11.97 7.90
N GLU A 3 -10.40 13.11 7.38
CA GLU A 3 -10.13 13.30 5.95
C GLU A 3 -9.03 12.35 5.47
N ASN A 4 -9.04 12.04 4.17
CA ASN A 4 -8.06 11.12 3.60
C ASN A 4 -6.68 11.77 3.52
N LYS A 5 -5.80 11.38 4.43
CA LYS A 5 -4.44 11.94 4.57
C LYS A 5 -3.61 11.78 3.28
N LEU A 6 -3.63 10.58 2.70
CA LEU A 6 -2.83 10.32 1.49
C LEU A 6 -3.38 11.12 0.29
N ARG A 7 -4.71 11.23 0.14
CA ARG A 7 -5.33 12.07 -0.90
C ARG A 7 -4.94 13.54 -0.77
N GLN A 8 -4.89 14.07 0.47
CA GLN A 8 -4.44 15.44 0.71
C GLN A 8 -3.00 15.64 0.24
N LEU A 9 -2.09 14.72 0.63
CA LEU A 9 -0.68 14.79 0.22
C LEU A 9 -0.52 14.74 -1.30
N LEU A 10 -1.27 13.84 -1.97
CA LEU A 10 -1.28 13.77 -3.44
C LEU A 10 -1.76 15.07 -4.09
N ASN A 11 -2.87 15.62 -3.61
CA ASN A 11 -3.44 16.88 -4.15
C ASN A 11 -2.51 18.08 -3.95
N GLU A 12 -1.73 18.08 -2.86
CA GLU A 12 -0.76 19.13 -2.54
C GLU A 12 0.62 18.91 -3.20
N GLY A 13 0.81 17.80 -3.92
CA GLY A 13 2.11 17.42 -4.51
C GLY A 13 3.18 17.15 -3.45
N LYS A 14 2.78 16.78 -2.23
CA LYS A 14 3.68 16.48 -1.12
C LYS A 14 4.08 15.02 -1.10
N PRO A 15 5.31 14.71 -0.65
CA PRO A 15 5.76 13.33 -0.48
C PRO A 15 4.97 12.61 0.62
N SER A 16 5.05 11.27 0.62
CA SER A 16 4.49 10.47 1.71
C SER A 16 5.42 9.32 2.10
N VAL A 17 5.40 9.00 3.38
CA VAL A 17 6.18 7.90 3.98
C VAL A 17 5.26 6.92 4.69
N SER A 18 5.47 5.65 4.42
CA SER A 18 4.72 4.54 5.02
C SER A 18 5.63 3.38 5.41
N THR A 19 5.08 2.41 6.10
CA THR A 19 5.67 1.08 6.28
C THR A 19 4.59 0.01 6.21
N ARG A 20 5.00 -1.25 6.02
CA ARG A 20 4.09 -2.40 5.91
C ARG A 20 3.92 -3.11 7.23
N LEU A 21 2.67 -3.41 7.57
CA LEU A 21 2.28 -4.24 8.69
C LEU A 21 1.77 -5.59 8.17
N TRP A 22 2.27 -6.67 8.75
CA TRP A 22 1.86 -8.04 8.44
C TRP A 22 0.91 -8.63 9.47
N SER A 23 0.78 -7.97 10.61
CA SER A 23 -0.15 -8.36 11.65
C SER A 23 -1.33 -7.39 11.71
N PRO A 24 -2.57 -7.88 11.81
CA PRO A 24 -3.75 -7.04 11.97
C PRO A 24 -3.91 -6.47 13.39
N TRP A 25 -2.96 -6.76 14.30
CA TRP A 25 -3.06 -6.26 15.66
C TRP A 25 -2.88 -4.74 15.71
N ALA A 26 -3.94 -4.05 16.09
CA ALA A 26 -4.02 -2.58 16.09
C ALA A 26 -2.89 -1.89 16.89
N PHE A 27 -2.33 -2.58 17.89
CA PHE A 27 -1.20 -2.06 18.66
C PHE A 27 0.02 -1.71 17.78
N TYR A 28 0.28 -2.43 16.72
CA TYR A 28 1.36 -2.05 15.79
C TYR A 28 1.07 -0.76 15.03
N ALA A 29 -0.18 -0.49 14.70
CA ALA A 29 -0.57 0.79 14.11
C ALA A 29 -0.42 1.93 15.13
N GLU A 30 -0.75 1.71 16.42
CA GLU A 30 -0.51 2.69 17.49
C GLU A 30 0.98 2.92 17.70
N ALA A 31 1.78 1.85 17.80
CA ALA A 31 3.23 1.96 17.97
C ALA A 31 3.87 2.76 16.81
N LEU A 32 3.48 2.47 15.57
CA LEU A 32 3.93 3.20 14.38
C LEU A 32 3.51 4.68 14.45
N GLY A 33 2.23 4.93 14.69
CA GLY A 33 1.66 6.28 14.74
C GLY A 33 2.28 7.13 15.85
N SER A 34 2.60 6.53 17.01
CA SER A 34 3.23 7.23 18.13
C SER A 34 4.62 7.79 17.81
N THR A 35 5.27 7.29 16.75
CA THR A 35 6.56 7.85 16.29
C THR A 35 6.40 9.22 15.64
N GLY A 36 5.22 9.55 15.10
CA GLY A 36 4.94 10.78 14.37
C GLY A 36 5.77 10.95 13.07
N LYS A 37 6.28 9.85 12.50
CA LYS A 37 7.20 9.87 11.34
C LYS A 37 6.61 9.27 10.07
N PHE A 38 5.41 8.70 10.15
CA PHE A 38 4.76 8.04 9.03
C PHE A 38 3.40 8.70 8.73
N ASP A 39 3.14 8.91 7.44
CA ASP A 39 1.89 9.53 6.98
C ASP A 39 0.75 8.52 6.95
N TYR A 40 1.06 7.26 6.66
CA TYR A 40 0.08 6.17 6.67
C TYR A 40 0.76 4.81 6.91
N MET A 41 -0.01 3.86 7.43
CA MET A 41 0.38 2.44 7.47
C MET A 41 -0.18 1.71 6.25
N GLU A 42 0.50 0.67 5.78
CA GLU A 42 -0.04 -0.30 4.83
C GLU A 42 -0.23 -1.66 5.52
N PHE A 43 -1.43 -2.19 5.50
CA PHE A 43 -1.70 -3.55 5.93
C PHE A 43 -1.68 -4.51 4.73
N VAL A 44 -0.81 -5.53 4.77
CA VAL A 44 -0.66 -6.53 3.71
C VAL A 44 -1.68 -7.66 3.92
N ALA A 45 -2.94 -7.38 3.62
CA ALA A 45 -4.05 -8.31 3.80
C ALA A 45 -4.04 -9.46 2.77
N GLU A 46 -3.31 -9.32 1.69
CA GLU A 46 -3.15 -10.34 0.65
C GLU A 46 -2.69 -11.69 1.22
N TYR A 47 -1.83 -11.67 2.24
CA TYR A 47 -1.24 -12.89 2.81
C TYR A 47 -1.50 -13.06 4.31
N ALA A 48 -1.91 -12.01 5.00
CA ALA A 48 -2.09 -12.04 6.44
C ALA A 48 -3.47 -12.58 6.82
N PRO A 49 -3.60 -13.39 7.89
CA PRO A 49 -4.89 -13.71 8.45
C PRO A 49 -5.48 -12.50 9.17
N PHE A 50 -6.78 -12.24 8.96
CA PHE A 50 -7.48 -11.14 9.61
C PHE A 50 -8.99 -11.35 9.63
N THR A 51 -9.67 -10.60 10.50
CA THR A 51 -11.12 -10.45 10.52
C THR A 51 -11.52 -9.05 10.11
N GLN A 52 -12.78 -8.84 9.76
CA GLN A 52 -13.28 -7.49 9.44
C GLN A 52 -13.25 -6.55 10.66
N TYR A 53 -13.30 -7.07 11.88
CA TYR A 53 -13.15 -6.28 13.10
C TYR A 53 -11.73 -5.76 13.27
N ASP A 54 -10.72 -6.52 12.84
CA ASP A 54 -9.34 -6.09 12.86
C ASP A 54 -9.14 -4.87 11.95
N LEU A 55 -9.77 -4.88 10.76
CA LEU A 55 -9.70 -3.76 9.83
C LEU A 55 -10.24 -2.46 10.46
N GLU A 56 -11.38 -2.53 11.17
CA GLU A 56 -11.93 -1.37 11.88
C GLU A 56 -11.00 -0.89 13.01
N ASN A 57 -10.40 -1.81 13.75
CA ASN A 57 -9.50 -1.47 14.86
C ASN A 57 -8.19 -0.87 14.37
N MET A 58 -7.61 -1.37 13.28
CA MET A 58 -6.44 -0.77 12.65
C MET A 58 -6.71 0.67 12.19
N CYS A 59 -7.88 0.93 11.58
CA CYS A 59 -8.27 2.28 11.21
C CYS A 59 -8.43 3.20 12.42
N ARG A 60 -9.06 2.72 13.51
CA ARG A 60 -9.18 3.52 14.76
C ARG A 60 -7.82 3.87 15.34
N ALA A 61 -6.91 2.88 15.39
CA ALA A 61 -5.54 3.08 15.87
C ALA A 61 -4.79 4.12 15.04
N SER A 62 -4.85 4.04 13.70
CA SER A 62 -4.22 5.02 12.82
C SER A 62 -4.78 6.43 13.03
N GLU A 63 -6.10 6.56 13.16
CA GLU A 63 -6.78 7.85 13.34
C GLU A 63 -6.42 8.56 14.66
N LEU A 64 -6.01 7.82 15.72
CA LEU A 64 -5.54 8.41 16.98
C LEU A 64 -4.31 9.30 16.77
N PHE A 65 -3.48 8.98 15.79
CA PHE A 65 -2.21 9.66 15.51
C PHE A 65 -2.24 10.50 14.21
N ASP A 66 -3.42 10.78 13.68
CA ASP A 66 -3.58 11.49 12.40
C ASP A 66 -2.85 10.81 11.22
N MET A 67 -2.71 9.51 11.31
CA MET A 67 -2.08 8.67 10.31
C MET A 67 -3.14 8.05 9.40
N GLY A 68 -2.89 8.05 8.09
CA GLY A 68 -3.74 7.39 7.10
C GLY A 68 -3.59 5.86 7.14
N SER A 69 -4.38 5.18 6.31
CA SER A 69 -4.34 3.72 6.19
C SER A 69 -4.54 3.25 4.76
N MET A 70 -3.68 2.33 4.33
CA MET A 70 -3.74 1.61 3.06
C MET A 70 -3.86 0.12 3.35
N ILE A 71 -4.58 -0.60 2.50
CA ILE A 71 -4.66 -2.06 2.53
C ILE A 71 -4.28 -2.64 1.17
N LYS A 72 -3.37 -3.63 1.16
CA LYS A 72 -3.08 -4.45 -0.02
C LYS A 72 -4.01 -5.65 -0.02
N VAL A 73 -4.77 -5.83 -1.09
CA VAL A 73 -5.78 -6.90 -1.22
C VAL A 73 -5.39 -7.90 -2.29
N ASP A 74 -5.80 -9.18 -2.09
CA ASP A 74 -5.63 -10.23 -3.08
C ASP A 74 -6.46 -9.98 -4.35
N PHE A 75 -6.08 -10.63 -5.45
CA PHE A 75 -6.77 -10.48 -6.73
C PHE A 75 -8.17 -11.13 -6.72
N GLN A 76 -8.30 -12.34 -6.16
CA GLN A 76 -9.51 -13.15 -6.27
C GLN A 76 -10.69 -12.51 -5.57
N SER A 77 -10.47 -11.95 -4.38
CA SER A 77 -11.52 -11.34 -3.56
C SER A 77 -11.45 -9.81 -3.52
N ARG A 78 -10.68 -9.19 -4.43
CA ARG A 78 -10.32 -7.77 -4.39
C ARG A 78 -11.51 -6.82 -4.23
N GLY A 79 -12.58 -7.05 -4.97
CA GLY A 79 -13.76 -6.19 -4.89
C GLY A 79 -14.47 -6.28 -3.54
N TYR A 80 -14.58 -7.48 -2.99
CA TYR A 80 -15.21 -7.72 -1.69
C TYR A 80 -14.38 -7.07 -0.57
N PHE A 81 -13.09 -7.40 -0.49
CA PHE A 81 -12.24 -6.89 0.60
C PHE A 81 -11.98 -5.39 0.49
N ALA A 82 -11.79 -4.84 -0.71
CA ALA A 82 -11.62 -3.41 -0.90
C ALA A 82 -12.83 -2.61 -0.40
N GLN A 83 -14.06 -3.03 -0.75
CA GLN A 83 -15.26 -2.37 -0.25
C GLN A 83 -15.42 -2.51 1.26
N LYS A 84 -15.11 -3.70 1.85
CA LYS A 84 -15.16 -3.89 3.31
C LYS A 84 -14.11 -3.05 4.04
N ALA A 85 -12.91 -2.96 3.48
CA ALA A 85 -11.84 -2.13 4.04
C ALA A 85 -12.21 -0.65 4.05
N VAL A 86 -12.78 -0.13 2.95
CA VAL A 86 -13.30 1.25 2.91
C VAL A 86 -14.40 1.45 3.94
N CYS A 87 -15.35 0.51 4.06
CA CYS A 87 -16.38 0.58 5.11
C CYS A 87 -15.78 0.56 6.53
N ALA A 88 -14.66 -0.11 6.74
CA ALA A 88 -13.93 -0.13 8.00
C ALA A 88 -13.18 1.19 8.28
N GLY A 89 -12.82 1.95 7.24
CA GLY A 89 -12.16 3.25 7.35
C GLY A 89 -10.82 3.38 6.62
N PHE A 90 -10.39 2.36 5.88
CA PHE A 90 -9.20 2.47 5.04
C PHE A 90 -9.36 3.57 4.00
N GLN A 91 -8.31 4.32 3.78
CA GLN A 91 -8.27 5.52 2.94
C GLN A 91 -7.63 5.27 1.58
N ALA A 92 -6.91 4.17 1.45
CA ALA A 92 -6.27 3.75 0.21
C ALA A 92 -6.35 2.24 0.04
N ILE A 93 -6.49 1.80 -1.21
CA ILE A 93 -6.48 0.40 -1.61
C ILE A 93 -5.33 0.17 -2.57
N MET A 94 -4.49 -0.81 -2.27
CA MET A 94 -3.50 -1.33 -3.19
C MET A 94 -4.00 -2.66 -3.75
N PHE A 95 -4.17 -2.72 -5.04
CA PHE A 95 -4.59 -3.90 -5.77
C PHE A 95 -3.38 -4.66 -6.30
N ALA A 96 -3.36 -5.99 -6.13
CA ALA A 96 -2.31 -6.88 -6.57
C ALA A 96 -2.71 -7.72 -7.80
N ASP A 97 -1.73 -8.34 -8.43
CA ASP A 97 -1.86 -9.44 -9.40
C ASP A 97 -2.72 -9.15 -10.65
N HIS A 98 -2.85 -7.91 -11.07
CA HIS A 98 -3.51 -7.60 -12.34
C HIS A 98 -2.62 -8.01 -13.53
N GLU A 99 -3.24 -8.64 -14.53
CA GLU A 99 -2.58 -9.07 -15.78
C GLU A 99 -3.02 -8.23 -16.98
N SER A 100 -4.08 -7.43 -16.85
CA SER A 100 -4.58 -6.60 -17.96
C SER A 100 -5.15 -5.26 -17.50
N CYS A 101 -5.17 -4.30 -18.42
CA CYS A 101 -5.81 -3.01 -18.22
C CYS A 101 -7.31 -3.11 -17.96
N ASP A 102 -8.00 -4.13 -18.51
CA ASP A 102 -9.43 -4.34 -18.26
C ASP A 102 -9.69 -4.77 -16.81
N GLN A 103 -8.86 -5.62 -16.24
CA GLN A 103 -8.94 -5.98 -14.82
C GLN A 103 -8.73 -4.74 -13.91
N VAL A 104 -7.83 -3.82 -14.31
CA VAL A 104 -7.64 -2.54 -13.60
C VAL A 104 -8.90 -1.69 -13.68
N ARG A 105 -9.51 -1.56 -14.86
CA ARG A 105 -10.80 -0.83 -15.04
C ARG A 105 -11.92 -1.43 -14.19
N GLU A 106 -12.01 -2.75 -14.13
CA GLU A 106 -12.98 -3.45 -13.26
C GLU A 106 -12.76 -3.11 -11.79
N SER A 107 -11.51 -3.17 -11.30
CA SER A 107 -11.18 -2.85 -9.93
C SER A 107 -11.52 -1.40 -9.57
N ILE A 108 -11.21 -0.46 -10.45
CA ILE A 108 -11.62 0.94 -10.29
C ILE A 108 -13.15 1.07 -10.23
N LYS A 109 -13.88 0.37 -11.10
CA LYS A 109 -15.35 0.38 -11.12
C LYS A 109 -15.94 -0.09 -9.80
N THR A 110 -15.32 -1.07 -9.12
CA THR A 110 -15.80 -1.55 -7.81
C THR A 110 -15.68 -0.52 -6.71
N MET A 111 -14.75 0.43 -6.85
CA MET A 111 -14.47 1.47 -5.85
C MET A 111 -15.20 2.78 -6.14
N LYS A 112 -15.61 3.02 -7.37
CA LYS A 112 -16.37 4.23 -7.74
C LYS A 112 -17.80 4.18 -7.22
N PRO A 113 -18.36 5.34 -6.78
CA PRO A 113 -19.73 5.39 -6.31
C PRO A 113 -20.73 5.07 -7.44
N LYS A 114 -21.86 4.46 -7.07
CA LYS A 114 -22.93 4.14 -8.00
C LYS A 114 -23.76 5.39 -8.32
N THR A 115 -23.17 6.30 -9.09
CA THR A 115 -23.85 7.49 -9.60
C THR A 115 -23.85 7.48 -11.13
N PRO A 116 -24.73 8.22 -11.79
CA PRO A 116 -24.71 8.34 -13.25
C PRO A 116 -23.39 8.91 -13.77
N GLN A 117 -22.75 9.80 -13.01
CA GLN A 117 -21.48 10.44 -13.37
C GLN A 117 -20.30 9.48 -13.28
N ASP A 118 -20.24 8.63 -12.23
CA ASP A 118 -19.09 7.79 -11.94
C ASP A 118 -19.16 6.41 -12.60
N GLY A 119 -20.38 5.91 -12.86
CA GLY A 119 -20.59 4.59 -13.45
C GLY A 119 -20.08 3.42 -12.60
N GLY A 120 -19.86 3.66 -11.32
CA GLY A 120 -19.37 2.67 -10.37
C GLY A 120 -20.46 1.73 -9.84
N ILE A 121 -20.05 0.86 -8.94
CA ILE A 121 -20.97 -0.12 -8.28
C ILE A 121 -20.96 0.00 -6.77
N PHE A 122 -20.14 0.87 -6.16
CA PHE A 122 -20.11 1.04 -4.71
C PHE A 122 -21.37 1.80 -4.26
N GLY A 123 -22.15 1.13 -3.41
CA GLY A 123 -23.38 1.69 -2.86
C GLY A 123 -23.15 2.66 -1.70
N TYR A 124 -24.23 2.96 -0.96
CA TYR A 124 -24.22 3.81 0.24
C TYR A 124 -24.16 2.93 1.49
N PRO A 125 -22.97 2.64 2.07
CA PRO A 125 -22.84 1.82 3.26
C PRO A 125 -23.20 2.63 4.52
N ASN A 126 -24.04 2.05 5.37
CA ASN A 126 -24.38 2.64 6.65
C ASN A 126 -23.43 2.12 7.76
N ARG A 127 -22.17 2.42 7.66
CA ARG A 127 -21.10 1.94 8.56
C ARG A 127 -20.16 3.08 8.96
N ARG A 128 -19.05 2.71 9.60
CA ARG A 128 -18.02 3.59 10.13
C ARG A 128 -17.48 4.59 9.10
N TYR A 129 -17.39 4.20 7.82
CA TYR A 129 -16.94 5.10 6.75
C TYR A 129 -17.78 6.39 6.61
N ILE A 130 -19.07 6.31 6.91
CA ILE A 130 -19.95 7.49 6.99
C ILE A 130 -19.78 8.23 8.33
N GLY A 131 -18.91 7.73 9.22
CA GLY A 131 -18.69 8.30 10.55
C GLY A 131 -19.88 8.10 11.49
N CYS A 132 -20.66 7.05 11.29
CA CYS A 132 -21.91 6.77 12.00
C CYS A 132 -22.93 7.95 11.92
N GLN A 133 -22.79 8.78 10.89
CA GLN A 133 -23.60 9.95 10.65
C GLN A 133 -24.70 9.61 9.64
N SER A 134 -25.87 9.22 10.13
CA SER A 134 -27.01 8.87 9.28
C SER A 134 -27.54 10.05 8.42
N HIS A 135 -27.11 11.26 8.73
CA HIS A 135 -27.54 12.49 8.05
C HIS A 135 -26.58 12.92 6.92
N ILE A 136 -25.48 12.20 6.69
CA ILE A 136 -24.60 12.54 5.57
C ILE A 136 -25.33 12.29 4.25
N GLY A 137 -25.41 13.29 3.39
CA GLY A 137 -26.06 13.16 2.09
C GLY A 137 -25.31 12.21 1.16
N GLN A 138 -26.06 11.54 0.26
CA GLN A 138 -25.50 10.56 -0.67
C GLN A 138 -24.37 11.13 -1.55
N MET A 139 -24.50 12.40 -1.96
CA MET A 139 -23.47 13.04 -2.80
C MET A 139 -22.21 13.37 -2.01
N ALA A 140 -22.32 13.74 -0.74
CA ALA A 140 -21.16 13.92 0.14
C ALA A 140 -20.45 12.57 0.39
N HIS A 141 -21.20 11.47 0.53
CA HIS A 141 -20.64 10.15 0.60
C HIS A 141 -19.97 9.75 -0.73
N ALA A 142 -20.59 10.02 -1.88
CA ALA A 142 -19.99 9.75 -3.18
C ALA A 142 -18.66 10.48 -3.34
N GLN A 143 -18.54 11.72 -2.83
CA GLN A 143 -17.27 12.45 -2.83
C GLN A 143 -16.21 11.74 -1.98
N ARG A 144 -16.55 11.24 -0.80
CA ARG A 144 -15.61 10.45 0.02
C ARG A 144 -15.12 9.19 -0.69
N LEU A 145 -15.95 8.53 -1.51
CA LEU A 145 -15.52 7.39 -2.32
C LEU A 145 -14.56 7.82 -3.44
N ARG A 146 -14.76 8.99 -4.06
CA ARG A 146 -13.82 9.53 -5.05
C ARG A 146 -12.46 9.88 -4.44
N ASP A 147 -12.44 10.23 -3.15
CA ASP A 147 -11.22 10.57 -2.42
C ASP A 147 -10.38 9.34 -2.00
N ILE A 148 -10.92 8.11 -2.11
CA ILE A 148 -10.14 6.89 -1.87
C ILE A 148 -8.99 6.83 -2.89
N VAL A 149 -7.78 6.63 -2.40
CA VAL A 149 -6.60 6.49 -3.25
C VAL A 149 -6.53 5.05 -3.77
N LEU A 150 -6.42 4.90 -5.08
CA LEU A 150 -6.30 3.60 -5.73
C LEU A 150 -4.87 3.42 -6.27
N SER A 151 -4.18 2.45 -5.73
CA SER A 151 -2.82 2.05 -6.11
C SER A 151 -2.83 0.66 -6.73
N PHE A 152 -1.97 0.43 -7.70
CA PHE A 152 -1.86 -0.86 -8.38
C PHE A 152 -0.43 -1.38 -8.33
N MET A 153 -0.27 -2.66 -7.93
CA MET A 153 0.98 -3.36 -8.08
C MET A 153 1.22 -3.65 -9.56
N ILE A 154 2.40 -3.33 -10.03
CA ILE A 154 2.87 -3.68 -11.38
C ILE A 154 3.88 -4.81 -11.19
N GLU A 155 3.41 -6.04 -11.33
CA GLU A 155 4.14 -7.24 -10.93
C GLU A 155 3.91 -8.44 -11.85
N LYS A 156 3.29 -8.19 -13.02
CA LYS A 156 3.16 -9.17 -14.11
C LYS A 156 3.75 -8.59 -15.39
N HIS A 157 4.32 -9.48 -16.20
CA HIS A 157 4.94 -9.07 -17.46
C HIS A 157 3.99 -8.25 -18.35
N GLU A 158 2.74 -8.70 -18.46
CA GLU A 158 1.72 -8.08 -19.29
C GLU A 158 1.41 -6.64 -18.88
N THR A 159 1.39 -6.35 -17.58
CA THR A 159 1.16 -4.99 -17.07
C THR A 159 2.37 -4.08 -17.25
N VAL A 160 3.58 -4.63 -17.19
CA VAL A 160 4.81 -3.88 -17.52
C VAL A 160 4.86 -3.52 -19.00
N GLU A 161 4.45 -4.43 -19.88
CA GLU A 161 4.40 -4.15 -21.32
C GLU A 161 3.35 -3.10 -21.67
N ASN A 162 2.20 -3.11 -21.00
CA ASN A 162 1.08 -2.18 -21.22
C ASN A 162 1.05 -1.01 -20.20
N ILE A 163 2.18 -0.66 -19.62
CA ILE A 163 2.24 0.31 -18.50
C ILE A 163 1.72 1.71 -18.88
N ASP A 164 1.96 2.17 -20.12
CA ASP A 164 1.47 3.47 -20.58
C ASP A 164 -0.05 3.48 -20.66
N GLU A 165 -0.67 2.42 -21.22
CA GLU A 165 -2.12 2.28 -21.22
C GLU A 165 -2.66 2.24 -19.79
N LEU A 166 -2.07 1.43 -18.91
CA LEU A 166 -2.48 1.30 -17.52
C LEU A 166 -2.46 2.66 -16.80
N CYS A 167 -1.37 3.41 -16.92
CA CYS A 167 -1.24 4.73 -16.32
C CYS A 167 -2.16 5.78 -16.95
N SER A 168 -2.68 5.57 -18.16
CA SER A 168 -3.67 6.46 -18.78
C SER A 168 -5.10 6.25 -18.28
N ILE A 169 -5.37 5.17 -17.53
CA ILE A 169 -6.72 4.83 -17.05
C ILE A 169 -7.17 5.81 -15.96
N PRO A 170 -8.29 6.53 -16.13
CA PRO A 170 -8.79 7.46 -15.13
C PRO A 170 -9.13 6.73 -13.81
N GLY A 171 -8.50 7.15 -12.71
CA GLY A 171 -8.70 6.56 -11.38
C GLY A 171 -7.52 5.70 -10.91
N VAL A 172 -6.48 5.56 -11.72
CA VAL A 172 -5.17 5.09 -11.25
C VAL A 172 -4.47 6.28 -10.61
N ASP A 173 -4.35 6.30 -9.29
CA ASP A 173 -3.68 7.39 -8.56
C ASP A 173 -2.19 7.10 -8.38
N MET A 174 -1.87 5.85 -8.08
CA MET A 174 -0.51 5.40 -7.77
C MET A 174 -0.23 4.04 -8.40
N ILE A 175 1.05 3.78 -8.65
CA ILE A 175 1.54 2.44 -8.95
C ILE A 175 2.71 2.08 -8.04
N GLN A 176 2.95 0.78 -7.87
CA GLN A 176 4.14 0.25 -7.21
C GLN A 176 4.66 -0.96 -7.97
N PHE A 177 5.94 -0.97 -8.30
CA PHE A 177 6.55 -2.13 -8.96
C PHE A 177 6.84 -3.25 -7.95
N GLY A 178 6.45 -4.49 -8.27
CA GLY A 178 6.64 -5.69 -7.47
C GLY A 178 7.70 -6.62 -8.07
N PRO A 179 9.01 -6.46 -7.75
CA PRO A 179 10.08 -7.18 -8.45
C PRO A 179 10.06 -8.70 -8.25
N SER A 180 9.56 -9.19 -7.11
CA SER A 180 9.54 -10.65 -6.84
C SER A 180 8.53 -11.37 -7.71
N ASP A 181 7.30 -10.88 -7.74
CA ASP A 181 6.21 -11.46 -8.54
C ASP A 181 6.42 -11.21 -10.03
N TYR A 182 7.03 -10.07 -10.40
CA TYR A 182 7.45 -9.81 -11.77
C TYR A 182 8.46 -10.84 -12.27
N CYS A 183 9.54 -11.10 -11.51
CA CYS A 183 10.52 -12.11 -11.89
C CYS A 183 9.90 -13.52 -11.93
N MET A 184 9.04 -13.85 -10.97
CA MET A 184 8.33 -15.12 -10.93
C MET A 184 7.41 -15.29 -12.15
N SER A 185 6.72 -14.26 -12.59
CA SER A 185 5.86 -14.28 -13.78
C SER A 185 6.64 -14.58 -15.07
N LEU A 186 7.93 -14.28 -15.08
CA LEU A 186 8.86 -14.59 -16.17
C LEU A 186 9.61 -15.92 -15.99
N GLY A 187 9.43 -16.61 -14.87
CA GLY A 187 10.12 -17.86 -14.55
C GLY A 187 11.56 -17.70 -14.06
N TYR A 188 11.92 -16.53 -13.49
CA TYR A 188 13.26 -16.23 -13.02
C TYR A 188 13.35 -16.00 -11.51
N ASN A 189 14.49 -16.34 -10.92
CA ASN A 189 14.82 -15.91 -9.57
C ASN A 189 15.22 -14.44 -9.55
N ARG A 190 14.66 -13.66 -8.66
CA ARG A 190 14.93 -12.22 -8.54
C ARG A 190 16.44 -11.89 -8.43
N GLY A 191 17.21 -12.70 -7.69
CA GLY A 191 18.65 -12.48 -7.51
C GLY A 191 19.48 -12.63 -8.79
N GLU A 192 18.99 -13.40 -9.76
CA GLU A 192 19.65 -13.67 -11.04
C GLU A 192 19.22 -12.69 -12.14
N TYR A 193 18.14 -11.92 -11.93
CA TYR A 193 17.49 -11.09 -12.94
C TYR A 193 17.46 -9.60 -12.51
N VAL A 194 18.52 -9.15 -11.82
CA VAL A 194 18.54 -7.82 -11.15
C VAL A 194 18.52 -6.67 -12.15
N ASN A 195 19.30 -6.74 -13.22
CA ASN A 195 19.39 -5.65 -14.19
C ASN A 195 18.07 -5.46 -14.92
N GLU A 196 17.45 -6.55 -15.35
CA GLU A 196 16.24 -6.60 -16.14
C GLU A 196 15.04 -6.07 -15.34
N PHE A 197 14.85 -6.55 -14.10
CA PHE A 197 13.75 -6.02 -13.30
C PHE A 197 13.97 -4.55 -12.91
N LYS A 198 15.23 -4.10 -12.76
CA LYS A 198 15.52 -2.68 -12.53
C LYS A 198 15.22 -1.83 -13.78
N GLU A 199 15.38 -2.35 -14.97
CA GLU A 199 14.94 -1.69 -16.20
C GLU A 199 13.42 -1.60 -16.27
N ALA A 200 12.71 -2.70 -15.98
CA ALA A 200 11.25 -2.72 -15.92
C ALA A 200 10.71 -1.74 -14.86
N GLU A 201 11.31 -1.70 -13.67
CA GLU A 201 10.97 -0.74 -12.62
C GLU A 201 11.12 0.71 -13.10
N ARG A 202 12.25 1.05 -13.74
CA ARG A 202 12.47 2.39 -14.31
C ARG A 202 11.49 2.73 -15.43
N LYS A 203 11.14 1.75 -16.28
CA LYS A 203 10.09 1.91 -17.31
C LYS A 203 8.76 2.29 -16.65
N CYS A 204 8.35 1.56 -15.61
CA CYS A 204 7.11 1.82 -14.89
C CYS A 204 7.11 3.20 -14.19
N ILE A 205 8.18 3.56 -13.50
CA ILE A 205 8.31 4.88 -12.85
C ILE A 205 8.19 6.02 -13.87
N LYS A 206 8.87 5.91 -15.02
CA LYS A 206 8.82 6.94 -16.07
C LYS A 206 7.43 7.07 -16.68
N ALA A 207 6.77 5.95 -16.98
CA ALA A 207 5.43 5.94 -17.51
C ALA A 207 4.43 6.58 -16.53
N ALA A 208 4.49 6.20 -15.25
CA ALA A 208 3.64 6.79 -14.22
C ALA A 208 3.77 8.32 -14.18
N LEU A 209 4.99 8.82 -14.07
CA LEU A 209 5.26 10.26 -14.02
C LEU A 209 4.78 10.99 -15.28
N ALA A 210 4.95 10.39 -16.46
CA ALA A 210 4.50 10.96 -17.73
C ALA A 210 2.97 11.11 -17.80
N HIS A 211 2.22 10.24 -17.15
CA HIS A 211 0.75 10.27 -17.07
C HIS A 211 0.21 10.97 -15.80
N GLY A 212 1.08 11.55 -14.95
CA GLY A 212 0.66 12.20 -13.69
C GLY A 212 0.27 11.22 -12.57
N VAL A 213 0.47 9.93 -12.78
CA VAL A 213 0.33 8.89 -11.76
C VAL A 213 1.55 8.89 -10.84
N GLN A 214 1.33 8.69 -9.54
CA GLN A 214 2.42 8.77 -8.57
C GLN A 214 3.08 7.40 -8.35
N PRO A 215 4.37 7.23 -8.70
CA PRO A 215 5.09 6.01 -8.35
C PRO A 215 5.39 5.98 -6.86
N ARG A 216 5.11 4.85 -6.21
CA ARG A 216 5.48 4.51 -4.84
C ARG A 216 6.53 3.42 -4.87
N CYS A 217 7.58 3.53 -4.09
CA CYS A 217 8.65 2.55 -4.03
C CYS A 217 8.85 1.96 -2.63
N GLU A 218 9.09 0.66 -2.59
CA GLU A 218 9.54 -0.02 -1.38
C GLU A 218 11.06 0.07 -1.28
N ILE A 219 11.52 0.51 -0.12
CA ILE A 219 12.95 0.59 0.21
C ILE A 219 13.22 -0.13 1.52
N GLY A 220 14.40 -0.70 1.65
CA GLY A 220 14.82 -1.38 2.89
C GLY A 220 15.05 -0.38 4.01
N THR A 221 15.79 0.67 3.71
CA THR A 221 16.15 1.76 4.62
C THR A 221 16.06 3.10 3.92
N ALA A 222 16.15 4.19 4.66
CA ALA A 222 16.16 5.54 4.09
C ALA A 222 17.38 5.81 3.17
N ASP A 223 18.47 5.06 3.34
CA ASP A 223 19.67 5.20 2.51
C ASP A 223 19.41 4.85 1.03
N ASP A 224 18.43 3.97 0.77
CA ASP A 224 18.03 3.57 -0.57
C ASP A 224 17.22 4.66 -1.30
N ALA A 225 16.70 5.65 -0.58
CA ALA A 225 15.72 6.62 -1.13
C ALA A 225 16.32 7.49 -2.24
N LYS A 226 17.63 7.85 -2.15
CA LYS A 226 18.24 8.78 -3.09
C LYS A 226 18.13 8.33 -4.54
N TYR A 227 18.34 7.05 -4.82
CA TYR A 227 18.20 6.49 -6.17
C TYR A 227 16.80 6.76 -6.76
N TYR A 228 15.77 6.52 -5.98
CA TYR A 228 14.39 6.72 -6.42
C TYR A 228 14.00 8.20 -6.49
N ILE A 229 14.50 9.02 -5.57
CA ILE A 229 14.30 10.49 -5.60
C ILE A 229 14.86 11.08 -6.90
N ASP A 230 16.04 10.62 -7.33
CA ASP A 230 16.67 11.06 -8.59
C ASP A 230 15.84 10.62 -9.83
N LEU A 231 15.05 9.53 -9.73
CA LEU A 231 14.10 9.11 -10.74
C LEU A 231 12.76 9.88 -10.70
N GLY A 232 12.55 10.73 -9.69
CA GLY A 232 11.31 11.52 -9.54
C GLY A 232 10.30 10.95 -8.53
N VAL A 233 10.59 9.84 -7.86
CA VAL A 233 9.71 9.25 -6.86
C VAL A 233 9.62 10.15 -5.62
N ARG A 234 8.43 10.27 -5.04
CA ARG A 234 8.16 11.07 -3.83
C ARG A 234 7.39 10.28 -2.76
N HIS A 235 6.99 9.05 -3.03
CA HIS A 235 6.18 8.22 -2.14
C HIS A 235 6.94 6.93 -1.81
N PHE A 236 7.13 6.67 -0.51
CA PHE A 236 7.99 5.58 -0.05
C PHE A 236 7.29 4.68 0.98
N SER A 237 7.58 3.38 0.89
CA SER A 237 7.35 2.41 1.95
C SER A 237 8.70 1.95 2.48
N ILE A 238 8.99 2.21 3.76
CA ILE A 238 10.29 1.92 4.35
C ILE A 238 10.21 0.65 5.20
N GLY A 239 10.94 -0.37 4.82
CA GLY A 239 10.99 -1.64 5.52
C GLY A 239 9.64 -2.35 5.57
N ASP A 240 9.57 -3.36 6.41
CA ASP A 240 8.32 -3.98 6.81
C ASP A 240 8.45 -4.56 8.23
N GLN A 241 7.31 -4.71 8.90
CA GLN A 241 7.24 -5.16 10.29
C GLN A 241 8.07 -6.43 10.54
N PHE A 242 7.92 -7.45 9.69
CA PHE A 242 8.59 -8.73 9.89
C PHE A 242 10.11 -8.60 9.76
N LYS A 243 10.59 -7.97 8.69
CA LYS A 243 12.02 -7.81 8.43
C LYS A 243 12.71 -6.96 9.49
N VAL A 244 12.07 -5.86 9.92
CA VAL A 244 12.63 -4.97 10.96
C VAL A 244 12.80 -5.71 12.29
N ILE A 245 11.75 -6.43 12.72
CA ILE A 245 11.78 -7.19 13.97
C ILE A 245 12.81 -8.32 13.89
N LYS A 246 12.81 -9.09 12.78
CA LYS A 246 13.73 -10.20 12.58
C LYS A 246 15.18 -9.71 12.57
N ALA A 247 15.50 -8.67 11.81
CA ALA A 247 16.86 -8.11 11.75
C ALA A 247 17.37 -7.62 13.12
N PHE A 248 16.49 -7.01 13.93
CA PHE A 248 16.86 -6.62 15.28
C PHE A 248 17.19 -7.84 16.17
N TRP A 249 16.35 -8.87 16.13
CA TRP A 249 16.56 -10.07 16.93
C TRP A 249 17.81 -10.85 16.51
N GLU A 250 18.06 -10.98 15.21
CA GLU A 250 19.28 -11.63 14.69
C GLU A 250 20.51 -10.88 15.19
N LYS A 251 20.57 -9.58 14.95
CA LYS A 251 21.71 -8.74 15.32
C LYS A 251 22.00 -8.75 16.82
N GLU A 252 21.00 -8.53 17.66
CA GLU A 252 21.21 -8.47 19.11
C GLU A 252 21.36 -9.86 19.74
N GLY A 253 20.73 -10.89 19.13
CA GLY A 253 20.93 -12.29 19.53
C GLY A 253 22.36 -12.77 19.27
N GLU A 254 22.91 -12.48 18.09
CA GLU A 254 24.32 -12.79 17.76
C GLU A 254 25.29 -12.09 18.69
N LYS A 255 25.08 -10.79 18.95
CA LYS A 255 25.92 -10.06 19.91
C LYS A 255 25.85 -10.65 21.32
N MET A 256 24.66 -11.02 21.77
CA MET A 256 24.52 -11.61 23.12
C MET A 256 25.20 -12.96 23.21
N ALA A 257 25.11 -13.79 22.17
CA ALA A 257 25.84 -15.07 22.10
C ALA A 257 27.36 -14.83 22.21
N GLN A 258 27.89 -13.84 21.48
CA GLN A 258 29.32 -13.49 21.57
C GLN A 258 29.72 -13.01 22.95
N VAL A 259 28.91 -12.20 23.64
CA VAL A 259 29.16 -11.76 25.04
C VAL A 259 29.26 -12.96 25.98
N LEU A 260 28.37 -13.94 25.80
CA LEU A 260 28.40 -15.14 26.66
C LEU A 260 29.67 -15.96 26.45
N VAL A 261 30.20 -16.05 25.24
CA VAL A 261 31.50 -16.69 24.94
C VAL A 261 32.65 -15.88 25.55
N ASP A 262 32.69 -14.57 25.32
CA ASP A 262 33.78 -13.70 25.79
C ASP A 262 33.89 -13.68 27.32
N GLU A 263 32.74 -13.70 27.99
CA GLU A 263 32.65 -13.81 29.47
C GLU A 263 32.82 -15.25 29.98
N LYS A 264 33.08 -16.23 29.12
CA LYS A 264 33.28 -17.66 29.43
C LYS A 264 32.07 -18.31 30.13
N ILE A 265 30.87 -17.84 29.84
CA ILE A 265 29.63 -18.42 30.38
C ILE A 265 29.26 -19.70 29.60
N ILE A 266 29.55 -19.70 28.28
CA ILE A 266 29.37 -20.84 27.39
C ILE A 266 30.66 -21.06 26.55
N GLU A 267 30.82 -22.30 26.06
CA GLU A 267 31.89 -22.63 25.09
C GLU A 267 31.54 -22.06 23.69
N ALA A 268 32.55 -21.77 22.89
CA ALA A 268 32.41 -21.19 21.54
C ALA A 268 31.77 -22.18 20.54
#